data_a9639155131891e8e07b4af933c0a20d
#
_entry.id   a9639155131891e8e07b4af933c0a20d
#
_cell.length_a   1.000
_cell.length_b   1.000
_cell.length_c   1.000
_cell.angle_alpha   90.00
_cell.angle_beta   90.00
_cell.angle_gamma   90.00
#
_symmetry.space_group_name_H-M   'P 1'
#
loop_
_entity.id
_entity.type
_entity.pdbx_description
1 polymer ?
#
loop_
_entity_poly.entity_id
_entity_poly.type
_entity_poly.pdbx_seq_one_letter_code
_entity_poly.pdbx_strand_id
1 'polypeptide(L)'
;MGRVTGPQSGMWLNIQAEHWYVPPVWPEDTPAQTKMMHFEVRVSDVESAVRRAASFGAREAPRQPPGRDPSRLRVMLDPADHPFCLWS
;
A
#
# COMPACT_ATOMS: atom_id res chain seq x y z
N MET A 1 13.22 -12.70 -7.63
CA MET A 1 11.74 -12.60 -7.59
C MET A 1 11.22 -13.15 -6.29
N GLY A 2 10.40 -12.39 -5.59
CA GLY A 2 9.73 -12.82 -4.38
C GLY A 2 8.30 -13.25 -4.67
N ARG A 3 7.68 -13.96 -3.74
CA ARG A 3 6.30 -14.40 -3.86
C ARG A 3 5.58 -14.27 -2.53
N VAL A 4 4.39 -13.70 -2.55
CA VAL A 4 3.58 -13.54 -1.36
C VAL A 4 2.35 -14.43 -1.48
N THR A 5 2.08 -15.20 -0.43
CA THR A 5 0.89 -16.04 -0.36
C THR A 5 0.24 -15.92 1.00
N GLY A 6 -1.05 -16.20 1.07
CA GLY A 6 -1.77 -16.33 2.31
C GLY A 6 -2.46 -17.67 2.40
N PRO A 7 -2.80 -18.13 3.60
CA PRO A 7 -3.36 -19.47 3.78
C PRO A 7 -4.73 -19.68 3.13
N GLN A 8 -5.46 -18.59 2.88
CA GLN A 8 -6.78 -18.65 2.27
C GLN A 8 -6.80 -18.02 0.88
N SER A 9 -5.62 -17.76 0.33
CA SER A 9 -5.50 -17.07 -0.95
C SER A 9 -5.49 -18.11 -2.09
N GLY A 10 -6.35 -17.89 -3.07
CA GLY A 10 -6.27 -18.57 -4.36
C GLY A 10 -5.40 -17.80 -5.34
N MET A 11 -4.73 -16.74 -4.89
CA MET A 11 -3.98 -15.85 -5.74
C MET A 11 -2.52 -15.82 -5.32
N TRP A 12 -1.64 -15.75 -6.30
CA TRP A 12 -0.21 -15.61 -6.08
C TRP A 12 0.23 -14.22 -6.52
N LEU A 13 1.04 -13.56 -5.69
CA LEU A 13 1.69 -12.31 -6.07
C LEU A 13 3.17 -12.59 -6.23
N ASN A 14 3.69 -12.30 -7.42
CA ASN A 14 5.11 -12.38 -7.70
C ASN A 14 5.69 -10.99 -7.65
N ILE A 15 6.76 -10.82 -6.88
CA ILE A 15 7.44 -9.54 -6.74
C ILE A 15 8.78 -9.66 -7.43
N GLN A 16 8.98 -8.83 -8.44
CA GLN A 16 10.20 -8.85 -9.23
C GLN A 16 11.08 -7.66 -8.84
N ALA A 17 12.34 -7.96 -8.52
CA ALA A 17 13.32 -6.90 -8.33
C ALA A 17 13.62 -6.27 -9.69
N GLU A 18 13.54 -4.94 -9.76
CA GLU A 18 13.74 -4.21 -11.02
C GLU A 18 14.85 -3.20 -10.84
N HIS A 19 15.92 -3.37 -11.60
CA HIS A 19 17.09 -2.51 -11.53
C HIS A 19 16.78 -1.06 -11.90
N TRP A 20 15.82 -0.85 -12.80
CA TRP A 20 15.44 0.48 -13.30
C TRP A 20 14.21 1.05 -12.60
N TYR A 21 13.84 0.50 -11.45
CA TYR A 21 12.63 0.91 -10.76
C TYR A 21 12.70 2.36 -10.32
N VAL A 22 11.64 3.11 -10.64
CA VAL A 22 11.43 4.47 -10.16
C VAL A 22 10.11 4.47 -9.39
N PRO A 23 10.11 4.81 -8.09
CA PRO A 23 8.88 4.79 -7.31
C PRO A 23 7.82 5.75 -7.84
N PRO A 24 6.53 5.40 -7.72
CA PRO A 24 5.48 6.36 -8.02
C PRO A 24 5.46 7.47 -6.98
N VAL A 25 4.88 8.60 -7.36
CA VAL A 25 4.72 9.74 -6.47
C VAL A 25 3.30 9.74 -5.93
N TRP A 26 3.18 9.86 -4.63
CA TRP A 26 1.91 10.01 -3.93
C TRP A 26 1.97 11.25 -3.04
N PRO A 27 0.97 12.12 -3.04
CA PRO A 27 -0.25 12.08 -3.85
C PRO A 27 -0.04 12.49 -5.32
N GLU A 28 -1.07 12.30 -6.13
CA GLU A 28 -1.02 12.47 -7.59
C GLU A 28 -1.25 13.93 -8.01
N ASP A 29 -0.55 14.85 -7.39
CA ASP A 29 -0.69 16.28 -7.69
C ASP A 29 0.54 16.87 -8.37
N THR A 30 1.39 16.02 -8.91
CA THR A 30 2.62 16.43 -9.60
C THR A 30 2.66 15.83 -10.99
N PRO A 31 3.47 16.39 -11.92
CA PRO A 31 3.67 15.78 -13.23
C PRO A 31 4.57 14.54 -13.22
N ALA A 32 5.07 14.11 -12.05
CA ALA A 32 5.88 12.91 -11.94
C ALA A 32 5.04 11.65 -12.09
N GLN A 33 5.70 10.51 -12.18
CA GLN A 33 5.01 9.22 -12.29
C GLN A 33 4.10 9.02 -11.07
N THR A 34 2.82 8.81 -11.32
CA THR A 34 1.83 8.55 -10.26
C THR A 34 1.45 7.09 -10.27
N LYS A 35 0.71 6.65 -9.24
CA LYS A 35 0.25 5.28 -9.19
C LYS A 35 -0.75 5.02 -10.32
N MET A 36 -0.58 3.91 -11.01
CA MET A 36 -1.50 3.46 -12.07
C MET A 36 -2.36 2.31 -11.57
N MET A 37 -1.84 1.55 -10.61
CA MET A 37 -2.54 0.44 -9.95
C MET A 37 -2.16 0.46 -8.49
N HIS A 38 -3.08 0.02 -7.63
CA HIS A 38 -2.78 -0.19 -6.21
C HIS A 38 -3.71 -1.26 -5.66
N PHE A 39 -3.30 -1.86 -4.56
CA PHE A 39 -4.13 -2.83 -3.87
C PHE A 39 -4.94 -2.15 -2.79
N GLU A 40 -6.17 -2.62 -2.60
CA GLU A 40 -7.00 -2.24 -1.48
C GLU A 40 -7.28 -3.51 -0.69
N VAL A 41 -6.89 -3.51 0.58
CA VAL A 41 -7.01 -4.68 1.44
C VAL A 41 -8.06 -4.38 2.51
N ARG A 42 -9.10 -5.17 2.52
CA ARG A 42 -10.14 -5.07 3.54
C ARG A 42 -9.66 -5.71 4.82
N VAL A 43 -9.83 -5.00 5.94
CA VAL A 43 -9.38 -5.44 7.25
C VAL A 43 -10.51 -5.24 8.26
N SER A 44 -10.43 -5.92 9.40
CA SER A 44 -11.44 -5.77 10.45
C SER A 44 -11.23 -4.51 11.28
N ASP A 45 -9.98 -4.07 11.43
CA ASP A 45 -9.62 -2.88 12.22
C ASP A 45 -8.44 -2.20 11.53
N VAL A 46 -8.67 -1.00 11.01
CA VAL A 46 -7.66 -0.27 10.25
C VAL A 46 -6.46 0.08 11.14
N GLU A 47 -6.68 0.55 12.37
CA GLU A 47 -5.58 0.94 13.24
C GLU A 47 -4.64 -0.24 13.56
N SER A 48 -5.20 -1.39 13.85
CA SER A 48 -4.39 -2.60 14.06
C SER A 48 -3.63 -3.00 12.82
N ALA A 49 -4.28 -2.92 11.66
CA ALA A 49 -3.67 -3.28 10.39
C ALA A 49 -2.53 -2.32 10.02
N VAL A 50 -2.68 -1.02 10.33
CA VAL A 50 -1.62 -0.04 10.12
C VAL A 50 -0.40 -0.38 10.96
N ARG A 51 -0.59 -0.69 12.24
CA ARG A 51 0.53 -1.07 13.11
C ARG A 51 1.20 -2.34 12.62
N ARG A 52 0.40 -3.32 12.19
CA ARG A 52 0.95 -4.58 11.67
C ARG A 52 1.75 -4.35 10.39
N ALA A 53 1.21 -3.56 9.48
CA ALA A 53 1.91 -3.23 8.23
C ALA A 53 3.23 -2.50 8.52
N ALA A 54 3.21 -1.56 9.47
CA ALA A 54 4.42 -0.84 9.87
C ALA A 54 5.49 -1.78 10.41
N SER A 55 5.09 -2.83 11.13
CA SER A 55 6.04 -3.81 11.66
C SER A 55 6.75 -4.60 10.55
N PHE A 56 6.20 -4.62 9.35
CA PHE A 56 6.81 -5.24 8.17
C PHE A 56 7.49 -4.25 7.23
N GLY A 57 7.62 -2.99 7.65
CA GLY A 57 8.36 -2.00 6.88
C GLY A 57 7.52 -1.02 6.07
N ALA A 58 6.19 -1.14 6.11
CA ALA A 58 5.34 -0.14 5.50
C ALA A 58 5.28 1.12 6.34
N ARG A 59 4.86 2.22 5.73
CA ARG A 59 4.63 3.47 6.45
C ARG A 59 3.36 4.14 5.94
N GLU A 60 2.77 4.98 6.77
CA GLU A 60 1.61 5.74 6.33
C GLU A 60 2.03 6.76 5.27
N ALA A 61 1.19 6.93 4.25
CA ALA A 61 1.41 8.00 3.29
C ALA A 61 1.32 9.35 4.02
N PRO A 62 2.20 10.30 3.71
CA PRO A 62 2.22 11.60 4.42
C PRO A 62 0.94 12.40 4.25
N ARG A 63 0.21 12.18 3.16
CA ARG A 63 -1.08 12.82 2.94
C ARG A 63 -2.14 11.75 2.70
N GLN A 64 -3.21 11.83 3.47
CA GLN A 64 -4.35 10.92 3.36
C GLN A 64 -5.46 11.58 2.53
N PRO A 65 -6.33 10.80 1.88
CA PRO A 65 -7.39 11.36 1.06
C PRO A 65 -8.29 12.30 1.88
N PRO A 66 -8.52 13.53 1.40
CA PRO A 66 -9.41 14.44 2.11
C PRO A 66 -10.84 13.94 2.08
N GLY A 67 -11.60 14.24 3.15
CA GLY A 67 -12.99 13.83 3.25
C GLY A 67 -13.22 12.36 3.56
N ARG A 68 -12.16 11.58 3.82
CA ARG A 68 -12.27 10.17 4.20
C ARG A 68 -11.89 10.02 5.66
N ASP A 69 -12.61 9.14 6.34
CA ASP A 69 -12.34 8.85 7.74
C ASP A 69 -11.09 7.97 7.85
N PRO A 70 -10.00 8.44 8.47
CA PRO A 70 -8.77 7.65 8.55
C PRO A 70 -8.90 6.39 9.39
N SER A 71 -9.92 6.28 10.24
CA SER A 71 -10.18 5.03 10.96
C SER A 71 -10.84 3.97 10.08
N ARG A 72 -11.29 4.35 8.89
CA ARG A 72 -11.97 3.45 7.96
C ARG A 72 -11.19 3.24 6.67
N LEU A 73 -10.28 4.14 6.35
CA LEU A 73 -9.42 4.04 5.16
C LEU A 73 -8.08 4.69 5.47
N ARG A 74 -7.01 3.98 5.21
CA ARG A 74 -5.67 4.51 5.38
C ARG A 74 -4.82 4.14 4.16
N VAL A 75 -4.20 5.14 3.56
CA VAL A 75 -3.22 4.90 2.50
C VAL A 75 -1.87 4.65 3.13
N MET A 76 -1.26 3.55 2.73
CA MET A 76 0.07 3.13 3.18
C MET A 76 1.02 3.11 2.00
N LEU A 77 2.30 3.16 2.30
CA LEU A 77 3.37 2.95 1.32
C LEU A 77 4.16 1.72 1.74
N ASP A 78 4.39 0.82 0.81
CA ASP A 78 5.23 -0.35 1.08
C ASP A 78 6.71 0.07 1.09
N PRO A 79 7.66 -0.83 1.42
CA PRO A 79 9.07 -0.44 1.47
C PRO A 79 9.63 0.10 0.15
N ALA A 80 8.98 -0.18 -0.98
CA ALA A 80 9.37 0.32 -2.30
C ALA A 80 8.52 1.51 -2.75
N ASP A 81 7.78 2.12 -1.82
CA ASP A 81 6.93 3.29 -2.04
C ASP A 81 5.69 3.04 -2.92
N HIS A 82 5.27 1.79 -3.05
CA HIS A 82 3.99 1.51 -3.71
C HIS A 82 2.84 1.84 -2.76
N PRO A 83 1.88 2.67 -3.20
CA PRO A 83 0.69 2.92 -2.39
C PRO A 83 -0.23 1.70 -2.34
N PHE A 84 -0.79 1.45 -1.17
CA PHE A 84 -1.88 0.49 -1.00
C PHE A 84 -2.81 1.00 0.09
N CYS A 85 -4.05 0.54 0.08
CA CYS A 85 -5.05 1.00 1.03
C CYS A 85 -5.46 -0.12 1.97
N LEU A 86 -5.64 0.24 3.23
CA LEU A 86 -6.28 -0.61 4.24
C LEU A 86 -7.63 0.02 4.56
N TRP A 87 -8.69 -0.78 4.52
CA TRP A 87 -10.03 -0.23 4.75
C TRP A 87 -10.93 -1.23 5.46
N SER A 88 -11.94 -0.71 6.11
CA SER A 88 -12.95 -1.52 6.79
C SER A 88 -14.36 -1.02 6.56
#